data_6ed2857ee78c9a87378b1d41e6abd9da
#
_entry.id   6ed2857ee78c9a87378b1d41e6abd9da
#
_cell.length_a   1.000
_cell.length_b   1.000
_cell.length_c   1.000
_cell.angle_alpha   90.00
_cell.angle_beta   90.00
_cell.angle_gamma   90.00
#
_symmetry.space_group_name_H-M   'P 1'
#
loop_
_entity.id
_entity.type
_entity.pdbx_description
1 polymer ?
#
loop_
_entity_poly.entity_id
_entity_poly.type
_entity_poly.pdbx_seq_one_letter_code
_entity_poly.pdbx_strand_id
1 'polypeptide(L)'
;MFNVFVMIFLVMKNVDLIDMDFNIPSDMLDEIQANIQDIIKSFDIPDDNKLDVIKKINFMYTQTKYLSETDALTRLYNRRHFENNFEREFARSKRYGSPLSVAIIDIDFFKKINDTYGHLCGDYVLKEVAYKMVNNFRQTDFVFRYGGEEFAVILTETPLPNAEIPLERLRSQIENSTFLFNGEKVNVTVSVGVCSNADCESAWEMFEKADKVLYEAKNSGRNRVKSVGQ
;
A
#
# COMPACT_ATOMS: atom_id res chain seq x y z
N MET A 1 1.04 -0.50 -27.41
CA MET A 1 0.80 -0.07 -26.01
C MET A 1 2.09 0.01 -25.17
N PHE A 2 3.07 -0.85 -25.44
CA PHE A 2 4.39 -0.85 -24.76
C PHE A 2 5.20 0.45 -25.00
N ASN A 3 5.17 0.99 -26.20
CA ASN A 3 5.94 2.19 -26.60
C ASN A 3 5.53 3.50 -25.89
N VAL A 4 4.26 3.68 -25.53
CA VAL A 4 3.80 4.92 -24.88
C VAL A 4 4.26 4.99 -23.43
N PHE A 5 4.29 3.85 -22.75
CA PHE A 5 4.72 3.76 -21.35
C PHE A 5 6.23 4.04 -21.19
N VAL A 6 7.01 3.51 -22.10
CA VAL A 6 8.46 3.73 -22.17
C VAL A 6 8.76 5.19 -22.52
N MET A 7 8.01 5.78 -23.45
CA MET A 7 8.12 7.19 -23.84
C MET A 7 7.86 8.14 -22.67
N ILE A 8 6.81 7.88 -21.88
CA ILE A 8 6.48 8.68 -20.68
C ILE A 8 7.60 8.62 -19.64
N PHE A 9 8.17 7.44 -19.39
CA PHE A 9 9.24 7.22 -18.42
C PHE A 9 10.51 8.01 -18.70
N LEU A 10 10.87 8.18 -19.94
CA LEU A 10 12.16 8.77 -20.35
C LEU A 10 12.12 10.28 -20.56
N VAL A 11 10.98 10.81 -20.91
CA VAL A 11 10.72 12.24 -20.82
C VAL A 11 10.84 12.68 -19.35
N MET A 12 10.51 11.81 -18.39
CA MET A 12 10.59 12.11 -16.96
C MET A 12 12.03 12.13 -16.41
N LYS A 13 12.94 11.30 -16.92
CA LYS A 13 14.33 11.24 -16.46
C LYS A 13 15.17 12.46 -16.90
N ASN A 14 14.81 13.11 -18.01
CA ASN A 14 15.48 14.35 -18.48
C ASN A 14 15.04 15.63 -17.74
N VAL A 15 14.13 15.54 -16.77
CA VAL A 15 13.56 16.71 -16.06
C VAL A 15 13.89 16.66 -14.55
N ASP A 16 14.94 16.01 -14.10
CA ASP A 16 15.39 15.94 -12.68
C ASP A 16 14.26 15.71 -11.63
N LEU A 17 13.16 15.05 -12.00
CA LEU A 17 11.95 15.00 -11.20
C LEU A 17 11.66 13.65 -10.55
N ILE A 18 12.46 12.60 -10.80
CA ILE A 18 12.16 11.30 -10.19
C ILE A 18 13.43 10.48 -9.94
N ASP A 19 13.78 10.39 -8.67
CA ASP A 19 14.51 9.27 -8.10
C ASP A 19 13.58 8.04 -8.12
N MET A 20 13.58 7.29 -9.20
CA MET A 20 12.86 6.01 -9.27
C MET A 20 13.88 4.91 -9.50
N ASP A 21 14.09 4.09 -8.47
CA ASP A 21 14.84 2.83 -8.49
C ASP A 21 14.17 1.79 -9.43
N PHE A 22 14.14 2.07 -10.73
CA PHE A 22 13.97 1.02 -11.73
C PHE A 22 15.36 0.61 -12.19
N ASN A 23 15.73 -0.61 -11.91
CA ASN A 23 16.99 -1.22 -12.35
C ASN A 23 16.89 -1.55 -13.86
N ILE A 24 16.82 -0.52 -14.71
CA ILE A 24 16.82 -0.66 -16.16
C ILE A 24 18.29 -0.65 -16.59
N PRO A 25 18.76 -1.64 -17.35
CA PRO A 25 20.12 -1.65 -17.91
C PRO A 25 20.44 -0.36 -18.66
N SER A 26 21.67 0.16 -18.51
CA SER A 26 22.08 1.45 -19.07
C SER A 26 22.00 1.52 -20.60
N ASP A 27 22.30 0.40 -21.27
CA ASP A 27 22.18 0.24 -22.72
C ASP A 27 20.72 0.34 -23.21
N MET A 28 19.79 -0.20 -22.46
CA MET A 28 18.35 -0.08 -22.72
C MET A 28 17.86 1.36 -22.49
N LEU A 29 18.44 2.07 -21.53
CA LEU A 29 18.13 3.49 -21.27
C LEU A 29 18.60 4.38 -22.44
N ASP A 30 19.78 4.13 -22.98
CA ASP A 30 20.34 4.90 -24.10
C ASP A 30 19.55 4.70 -25.38
N GLU A 31 19.15 3.47 -25.69
CA GLU A 31 18.29 3.15 -26.85
C GLU A 31 16.90 3.81 -26.73
N ILE A 32 16.35 3.78 -25.57
CA ILE A 32 15.06 4.39 -25.30
C ILE A 32 15.15 5.92 -25.38
N GLN A 33 16.23 6.52 -24.91
CA GLN A 33 16.47 7.97 -24.94
C GLN A 33 16.62 8.48 -26.38
N ALA A 34 17.31 7.70 -27.25
CA ALA A 34 17.43 7.99 -28.66
C ALA A 34 16.07 7.94 -29.39
N ASN A 35 15.28 6.89 -29.13
CA ASN A 35 13.94 6.73 -29.70
C ASN A 35 12.97 7.85 -29.31
N ILE A 36 13.09 8.42 -28.09
CA ILE A 36 12.26 9.56 -27.67
C ILE A 36 12.62 10.84 -28.37
N GLN A 37 13.90 11.12 -28.52
CA GLN A 37 14.34 12.31 -29.23
C GLN A 37 13.82 12.30 -30.69
N ASP A 38 13.82 11.13 -31.32
CA ASP A 38 13.30 10.96 -32.68
C ASP A 38 11.77 11.09 -32.76
N ILE A 39 11.06 10.59 -31.76
CA ILE A 39 9.61 10.76 -31.62
C ILE A 39 9.25 12.23 -31.41
N ILE A 40 9.94 12.94 -30.51
CA ILE A 40 9.70 14.37 -30.25
C ILE A 40 9.99 15.21 -31.51
N LYS A 41 11.03 14.86 -32.25
CA LYS A 41 11.33 15.51 -33.55
C LYS A 41 10.27 15.20 -34.62
N SER A 42 9.74 13.97 -34.65
CA SER A 42 8.73 13.54 -35.61
C SER A 42 7.37 14.24 -35.46
N PHE A 43 7.07 14.76 -34.27
CA PHE A 43 5.82 15.47 -34.01
C PHE A 43 5.86 16.97 -34.30
N ASP A 44 7.01 17.52 -34.77
CA ASP A 44 7.19 18.94 -35.13
C ASP A 44 6.62 19.92 -34.05
N ILE A 45 6.87 19.58 -32.78
CA ILE A 45 6.39 20.37 -31.64
C ILE A 45 7.30 21.60 -31.50
N PRO A 46 6.77 22.83 -31.58
CA PRO A 46 7.54 24.04 -31.34
C PRO A 46 8.21 24.02 -29.97
N ASP A 47 9.44 24.54 -29.87
CA ASP A 47 10.22 24.56 -28.62
C ASP A 47 9.46 25.19 -27.48
N ASP A 48 8.70 26.24 -27.73
CA ASP A 48 7.87 26.94 -26.76
C ASP A 48 6.79 26.04 -26.12
N ASN A 49 6.35 24.99 -26.81
CA ASN A 49 5.32 24.07 -26.34
C ASN A 49 5.86 22.76 -25.78
N LYS A 50 7.15 22.45 -25.96
CA LYS A 50 7.74 21.19 -25.47
C LYS A 50 7.60 21.04 -23.97
N LEU A 51 7.86 22.09 -23.20
CA LEU A 51 7.75 22.08 -21.74
C LEU A 51 6.32 21.79 -21.26
N ASP A 52 5.32 22.35 -21.94
CA ASP A 52 3.91 22.12 -21.58
C ASP A 52 3.45 20.70 -21.92
N VAL A 53 3.94 20.14 -23.01
CA VAL A 53 3.71 18.74 -23.37
C VAL A 53 4.33 17.80 -22.32
N ILE A 54 5.56 18.06 -21.91
CA ILE A 54 6.27 17.30 -20.87
C ILE A 54 5.48 17.36 -19.54
N LYS A 55 5.05 18.54 -19.10
CA LYS A 55 4.23 18.70 -17.88
C LYS A 55 2.93 17.91 -17.96
N LYS A 56 2.23 17.93 -19.08
CA LYS A 56 0.99 17.16 -19.29
C LYS A 56 1.24 15.65 -19.24
N ILE A 57 2.30 15.19 -19.88
CA ILE A 57 2.69 13.78 -19.85
C ILE A 57 3.00 13.34 -18.42
N ASN A 58 3.80 14.11 -17.67
CA ASN A 58 4.13 13.83 -16.28
C ASN A 58 2.88 13.80 -15.39
N PHE A 59 1.98 14.75 -15.58
CA PHE A 59 0.70 14.78 -14.85
C PHE A 59 -0.13 13.51 -15.15
N MET A 60 -0.29 13.16 -16.42
CA MET A 60 -1.04 11.97 -16.82
C MET A 60 -0.40 10.68 -16.29
N TYR A 61 0.93 10.58 -16.34
CA TYR A 61 1.65 9.44 -15.76
C TYR A 61 1.42 9.33 -14.26
N THR A 62 1.59 10.43 -13.53
CA THR A 62 1.38 10.46 -12.08
C THR A 62 -0.04 10.05 -11.71
N GLN A 63 -1.04 10.56 -12.44
CA GLN A 63 -2.44 10.17 -12.25
C GLN A 63 -2.67 8.69 -12.56
N THR A 64 -2.13 8.19 -13.69
CA THR A 64 -2.27 6.78 -14.08
C THR A 64 -1.60 5.85 -13.06
N LYS A 65 -0.40 6.22 -12.61
CA LYS A 65 0.33 5.50 -11.56
C LYS A 65 -0.49 5.45 -10.27
N TYR A 66 -0.93 6.61 -9.80
CA TYR A 66 -1.77 6.72 -8.59
C TYR A 66 -3.02 5.82 -8.69
N LEU A 67 -3.76 5.89 -9.80
CA LEU A 67 -4.94 5.06 -10.04
C LEU A 67 -4.62 3.56 -10.13
N SER A 68 -3.44 3.21 -10.63
CA SER A 68 -2.99 1.81 -10.74
C SER A 68 -2.52 1.23 -9.40
N GLU A 69 -2.00 2.05 -8.50
CA GLU A 69 -1.38 1.64 -7.23
C GLU A 69 -2.30 1.77 -6.02
N THR A 70 -3.41 2.52 -6.13
CA THR A 70 -4.32 2.79 -5.02
C THR A 70 -5.69 2.12 -5.17
N ASP A 71 -6.34 1.90 -4.04
CA ASP A 71 -7.73 1.49 -3.96
C ASP A 71 -8.67 2.69 -4.14
N ALA A 72 -9.65 2.56 -5.02
CA ALA A 72 -10.54 3.66 -5.40
C ALA A 72 -11.42 4.16 -4.25
N LEU A 73 -11.79 3.29 -3.29
CA LEU A 73 -12.65 3.62 -2.17
C LEU A 73 -11.89 4.30 -1.03
N THR A 74 -10.78 3.69 -0.60
CA THR A 74 -10.04 4.08 0.60
C THR A 74 -8.85 4.99 0.33
N ARG A 75 -8.38 5.03 -0.92
CA ARG A 75 -7.18 5.76 -1.35
C ARG A 75 -5.86 5.23 -0.77
N LEU A 76 -5.91 4.12 -0.03
CA LEU A 76 -4.72 3.39 0.37
C LEU A 76 -4.09 2.70 -0.85
N TYR A 77 -2.85 2.27 -0.72
CA TYR A 77 -2.27 1.38 -1.73
C TYR A 77 -3.10 0.11 -1.87
N ASN A 78 -3.18 -0.42 -3.09
CA ASN A 78 -3.95 -1.61 -3.39
C ASN A 78 -3.12 -2.90 -3.21
N ARG A 79 -3.76 -4.05 -3.37
CA ARG A 79 -3.16 -5.37 -3.24
C ARG A 79 -1.94 -5.56 -4.16
N ARG A 80 -2.03 -5.11 -5.42
CA ARG A 80 -0.90 -5.24 -6.37
C ARG A 80 0.32 -4.49 -5.87
N HIS A 81 0.11 -3.29 -5.36
CA HIS A 81 1.20 -2.48 -4.81
C HIS A 81 1.77 -3.11 -3.53
N PHE A 82 0.93 -3.76 -2.70
CA PHE A 82 1.39 -4.56 -1.56
C PHE A 82 2.33 -5.67 -1.98
N GLU A 83 1.92 -6.53 -2.92
CA GLU A 83 2.69 -7.69 -3.36
C GLU A 83 4.09 -7.27 -3.84
N ASN A 84 4.17 -6.24 -4.70
CA ASN A 84 5.44 -5.72 -5.22
C ASN A 84 6.34 -5.10 -4.14
N ASN A 85 5.76 -4.29 -3.24
CA ASN A 85 6.54 -3.64 -2.18
C ASN A 85 7.00 -4.64 -1.12
N PHE A 86 6.16 -5.59 -0.77
CA PHE A 86 6.47 -6.54 0.29
C PHE A 86 7.66 -7.44 -0.07
N GLU A 87 7.69 -7.95 -1.29
CA GLU A 87 8.84 -8.73 -1.76
C GLU A 87 10.12 -7.88 -1.79
N ARG A 88 10.03 -6.63 -2.26
CA ARG A 88 11.17 -5.72 -2.30
C ARG A 88 11.69 -5.40 -0.90
N GLU A 89 10.83 -5.03 0.04
CA GLU A 89 11.23 -4.69 1.41
C GLU A 89 11.73 -5.94 2.17
N PHE A 90 11.18 -7.11 1.91
CA PHE A 90 11.69 -8.38 2.46
C PHE A 90 13.11 -8.66 1.96
N ALA A 91 13.35 -8.59 0.66
CA ALA A 91 14.68 -8.78 0.07
C ALA A 91 15.68 -7.74 0.60
N ARG A 92 15.25 -6.48 0.72
CA ARG A 92 16.05 -5.39 1.32
C ARG A 92 16.41 -5.71 2.78
N SER A 93 15.44 -6.11 3.59
CA SER A 93 15.64 -6.43 5.00
C SER A 93 16.64 -7.59 5.19
N LYS A 94 16.55 -8.62 4.36
CA LYS A 94 17.51 -9.74 4.36
C LYS A 94 18.91 -9.30 3.95
N ARG A 95 19.03 -8.45 2.93
CA ARG A 95 20.32 -7.94 2.44
C ARG A 95 21.07 -7.13 3.48
N TYR A 96 20.35 -6.28 4.22
CA TYR A 96 20.97 -5.33 5.17
C TYR A 96 20.86 -5.80 6.64
N GLY A 97 20.25 -6.95 6.90
CA GLY A 97 20.03 -7.44 8.26
C GLY A 97 19.11 -6.55 9.08
N SER A 98 18.23 -5.76 8.43
CA SER A 98 17.30 -4.89 9.13
C SER A 98 16.00 -5.62 9.50
N PRO A 99 15.37 -5.28 10.64
CA PRO A 99 14.11 -5.87 11.01
C PRO A 99 12.99 -5.37 10.07
N LEU A 100 12.04 -6.25 9.79
CA LEU A 100 10.83 -5.95 9.02
C LEU A 100 9.66 -6.66 9.68
N SER A 101 8.53 -6.00 9.80
CA SER A 101 7.28 -6.63 10.24
C SER A 101 6.17 -6.42 9.22
N VAL A 102 5.31 -7.42 9.05
CA VAL A 102 4.07 -7.33 8.28
C VAL A 102 2.88 -7.62 9.20
N ALA A 103 1.84 -6.81 9.08
CA ALA A 103 0.57 -7.03 9.77
C ALA A 103 -0.57 -7.15 8.78
N ILE A 104 -1.47 -8.11 9.03
CA ILE A 104 -2.74 -8.26 8.32
C ILE A 104 -3.84 -7.89 9.31
N ILE A 105 -4.76 -7.04 8.88
CA ILE A 105 -5.81 -6.45 9.69
C ILE A 105 -7.15 -6.72 9.01
N ASP A 106 -8.14 -7.14 9.77
CA ASP A 106 -9.47 -7.45 9.25
C ASP A 106 -10.54 -6.81 10.14
N ILE A 107 -11.57 -6.21 9.52
CA ILE A 107 -12.69 -5.61 10.25
C ILE A 107 -13.60 -6.71 10.76
N ASP A 108 -13.72 -6.80 12.06
CA ASP A 108 -14.53 -7.81 12.73
C ASP A 108 -16.02 -7.68 12.34
N PHE A 109 -16.61 -8.79 11.93
CA PHE A 109 -18.03 -8.87 11.58
C PHE A 109 -18.48 -7.90 10.48
N PHE A 110 -17.61 -7.53 9.54
CA PHE A 110 -17.90 -6.56 8.49
C PHE A 110 -19.14 -6.94 7.66
N LYS A 111 -19.30 -8.23 7.35
CA LYS A 111 -20.53 -8.70 6.68
C LYS A 111 -21.78 -8.34 7.48
N LYS A 112 -21.76 -8.48 8.81
CA LYS A 112 -22.90 -8.11 9.66
C LYS A 112 -23.19 -6.61 9.61
N ILE A 113 -22.17 -5.77 9.53
CA ILE A 113 -22.32 -4.32 9.33
C ILE A 113 -23.05 -4.05 8.02
N ASN A 114 -22.61 -4.66 6.91
CA ASN A 114 -23.28 -4.53 5.62
C ASN A 114 -24.73 -5.04 5.64
N ASP A 115 -24.97 -6.20 6.23
CA ASP A 115 -26.29 -6.82 6.31
C ASP A 115 -27.27 -5.98 7.18
N THR A 116 -26.75 -5.27 8.20
CA THR A 116 -27.57 -4.48 9.14
C THR A 116 -27.81 -3.05 8.65
N TYR A 117 -26.77 -2.38 8.14
CA TYR A 117 -26.77 -0.94 7.85
C TYR A 117 -26.66 -0.63 6.34
N GLY A 118 -26.50 -1.66 5.51
CA GLY A 118 -26.31 -1.52 4.08
C GLY A 118 -24.87 -1.28 3.63
N HIS A 119 -24.58 -1.55 2.36
CA HIS A 119 -23.23 -1.42 1.79
C HIS A 119 -22.65 0.01 1.87
N LEU A 120 -23.48 1.04 1.82
CA LEU A 120 -23.00 2.42 1.98
C LEU A 120 -22.41 2.68 3.37
N CYS A 121 -22.95 2.01 4.40
CA CYS A 121 -22.35 2.03 5.75
C CYS A 121 -21.01 1.29 5.78
N GLY A 122 -20.93 0.13 5.14
CA GLY A 122 -19.68 -0.60 5.00
C GLY A 122 -18.59 0.25 4.31
N ASP A 123 -18.93 0.92 3.22
CA ASP A 123 -18.03 1.83 2.52
C ASP A 123 -17.55 2.98 3.40
N TYR A 124 -18.45 3.55 4.20
CA TYR A 124 -18.10 4.56 5.19
C TYR A 124 -17.14 4.02 6.24
N VAL A 125 -17.41 2.84 6.81
CA VAL A 125 -16.53 2.19 7.80
C VAL A 125 -15.14 1.92 7.22
N LEU A 126 -15.06 1.41 5.99
CA LEU A 126 -13.77 1.17 5.30
C LEU A 126 -12.95 2.46 5.14
N LYS A 127 -13.59 3.58 4.77
CA LYS A 127 -12.92 4.88 4.64
C LYS A 127 -12.43 5.40 5.99
N GLU A 128 -13.24 5.29 7.03
CA GLU A 128 -12.86 5.75 8.39
C GLU A 128 -11.72 4.93 8.98
N VAL A 129 -11.74 3.60 8.79
CA VAL A 129 -10.63 2.72 9.20
C VAL A 129 -9.36 3.09 8.44
N ALA A 130 -9.44 3.24 7.12
CA ALA A 130 -8.31 3.66 6.29
C ALA A 130 -7.71 5.00 6.74
N TYR A 131 -8.55 6.00 7.03
CA TYR A 131 -8.12 7.31 7.54
C TYR A 131 -7.36 7.17 8.88
N LYS A 132 -7.87 6.33 9.81
CA LYS A 132 -7.20 6.07 11.07
C LYS A 132 -5.85 5.38 10.87
N MET A 133 -5.76 4.44 9.94
CA MET A 133 -4.51 3.76 9.60
C MET A 133 -3.44 4.75 9.10
N VAL A 134 -3.78 5.61 8.15
CA VAL A 134 -2.84 6.63 7.63
C VAL A 134 -2.29 7.52 8.74
N ASN A 135 -3.13 7.90 9.70
CA ASN A 135 -2.72 8.78 10.81
C ASN A 135 -2.01 8.04 11.96
N ASN A 136 -2.04 6.70 11.96
CA ASN A 136 -1.45 5.90 13.03
C ASN A 136 -0.01 5.45 12.75
N PHE A 137 0.32 5.21 11.47
CA PHE A 137 1.63 4.70 11.06
C PHE A 137 2.56 5.83 10.60
N ARG A 138 3.85 5.53 10.53
CA ARG A 138 4.88 6.48 10.10
C ARG A 138 4.83 6.64 8.57
N GLN A 139 5.38 7.74 8.07
CA GLN A 139 5.49 7.97 6.63
C GLN A 139 6.37 6.93 5.90
N THR A 140 7.28 6.28 6.64
CA THR A 140 8.12 5.18 6.14
C THR A 140 7.41 3.83 6.11
N ASP A 141 6.26 3.70 6.76
CA ASP A 141 5.46 2.49 6.76
C ASP A 141 4.47 2.52 5.59
N PHE A 142 4.15 1.36 5.06
CA PHE A 142 3.23 1.27 3.93
C PHE A 142 1.90 0.69 4.39
N VAL A 143 0.81 1.35 4.03
CA VAL A 143 -0.56 0.97 4.40
C VAL A 143 -1.35 0.61 3.16
N PHE A 144 -2.01 -0.55 3.17
CA PHE A 144 -2.67 -1.12 2.01
C PHE A 144 -4.09 -1.58 2.33
N ARG A 145 -4.98 -1.50 1.34
CA ARG A 145 -6.19 -2.30 1.31
C ARG A 145 -5.90 -3.58 0.53
N TYR A 146 -5.84 -4.71 1.23
CA TYR A 146 -5.46 -5.99 0.65
C TYR A 146 -6.65 -6.74 0.04
N GLY A 147 -7.82 -6.65 0.65
CA GLY A 147 -9.04 -7.32 0.23
C GLY A 147 -10.29 -6.46 0.45
N GLY A 148 -11.44 -7.08 0.46
CA GLY A 148 -12.72 -6.42 0.69
C GLY A 148 -12.77 -5.64 2.01
N GLU A 149 -12.49 -6.34 3.11
CA GLU A 149 -12.47 -5.82 4.48
C GLU A 149 -11.11 -5.99 5.14
N GLU A 150 -10.11 -6.41 4.35
CA GLU A 150 -8.76 -6.72 4.80
C GLU A 150 -7.79 -5.61 4.43
N PHE A 151 -6.94 -5.25 5.36
CA PHE A 151 -5.86 -4.29 5.22
C PHE A 151 -4.53 -4.96 5.55
N ALA A 152 -3.44 -4.39 5.04
CA ALA A 152 -2.10 -4.82 5.38
C ALA A 152 -1.22 -3.61 5.70
N VAL A 153 -0.20 -3.83 6.53
CA VAL A 153 0.82 -2.82 6.85
C VAL A 153 2.19 -3.46 6.78
N ILE A 154 3.10 -2.81 6.07
CA ILE A 154 4.53 -3.14 6.09
C ILE A 154 5.21 -2.13 6.99
N LEU A 155 5.78 -2.60 8.09
CA LEU A 155 6.49 -1.80 9.10
C LEU A 155 7.99 -1.95 8.86
N THR A 156 8.58 -0.96 8.19
CA THR A 156 10.00 -0.98 7.84
C THR A 156 10.88 -0.72 9.07
N GLU A 157 12.04 -1.38 9.12
CA GLU A 157 13.03 -1.22 10.21
C GLU A 157 12.41 -1.41 11.60
N THR A 158 11.41 -2.31 11.70
CA THR A 158 10.61 -2.48 12.90
C THR A 158 10.56 -3.96 13.33
N PRO A 159 11.19 -4.33 14.46
CA PRO A 159 11.11 -5.67 15.03
C PRO A 159 9.73 -5.94 15.64
N LEU A 160 9.38 -7.20 15.82
CA LEU A 160 8.06 -7.64 16.25
C LEU A 160 7.51 -6.94 17.52
N PRO A 161 8.27 -6.80 18.63
CA PRO A 161 7.74 -6.10 19.81
C PRO A 161 7.41 -4.63 19.57
N ASN A 162 8.15 -3.98 18.66
CA ASN A 162 7.91 -2.59 18.31
C ASN A 162 6.75 -2.43 17.31
N ALA A 163 6.47 -3.47 16.51
CA ALA A 163 5.34 -3.51 15.59
C ALA A 163 3.99 -3.63 16.34
N GLU A 164 3.96 -4.37 17.44
CA GLU A 164 2.74 -4.56 18.24
C GLU A 164 2.20 -3.24 18.81
N ILE A 165 3.08 -2.31 19.17
CA ILE A 165 2.70 -1.03 19.80
C ILE A 165 1.76 -0.19 18.90
N PRO A 166 2.12 0.18 17.68
CA PRO A 166 1.23 0.93 16.81
C PRO A 166 0.00 0.12 16.37
N LEU A 167 0.09 -1.21 16.29
CA LEU A 167 -1.04 -2.06 15.95
C LEU A 167 -2.09 -2.09 17.08
N GLU A 168 -1.67 -2.23 18.32
CA GLU A 168 -2.57 -2.19 19.49
C GLU A 168 -3.17 -0.78 19.67
N ARG A 169 -2.38 0.27 19.43
CA ARG A 169 -2.90 1.64 19.41
C ARG A 169 -3.98 1.82 18.34
N LEU A 170 -3.77 1.32 17.12
CA LEU A 170 -4.78 1.36 16.04
C LEU A 170 -6.05 0.61 16.44
N ARG A 171 -5.91 -0.63 16.94
CA ARG A 171 -7.03 -1.45 17.39
C ARG A 171 -7.86 -0.70 18.44
N SER A 172 -7.20 -0.17 19.46
CA SER A 172 -7.84 0.58 20.54
C SER A 172 -8.49 1.89 20.04
N GLN A 173 -7.87 2.60 19.12
CA GLN A 173 -8.45 3.79 18.50
C GLN A 173 -9.72 3.47 17.72
N ILE A 174 -9.73 2.34 16.97
CA ILE A 174 -10.93 1.90 16.23
C ILE A 174 -12.03 1.53 17.20
N GLU A 175 -11.76 0.67 18.19
CA GLU A 175 -12.74 0.24 19.20
C GLU A 175 -13.39 1.41 19.95
N ASN A 176 -12.60 2.42 20.33
CA ASN A 176 -13.07 3.57 21.10
C ASN A 176 -13.63 4.71 20.23
N SER A 177 -13.61 4.56 18.90
CA SER A 177 -14.13 5.57 17.99
C SER A 177 -15.65 5.47 17.86
N THR A 178 -16.25 6.63 17.68
CA THR A 178 -17.69 6.71 17.38
C THR A 178 -17.85 6.78 15.85
N PHE A 179 -18.26 5.67 15.25
CA PHE A 179 -18.67 5.62 13.84
C PHE A 179 -20.16 5.99 13.79
N LEU A 180 -20.49 7.14 13.19
CA LEU A 180 -21.88 7.62 13.05
C LEU A 180 -22.29 7.52 11.57
N PHE A 181 -23.31 6.72 11.30
CA PHE A 181 -23.88 6.61 9.96
C PHE A 181 -25.41 6.84 10.03
N ASN A 182 -25.90 7.86 9.32
CA ASN A 182 -27.31 8.28 9.35
C ASN A 182 -27.87 8.52 10.77
N GLY A 183 -27.01 8.97 11.70
CA GLY A 183 -27.42 9.23 13.10
C GLY A 183 -27.34 8.01 14.01
N GLU A 184 -27.04 6.82 13.49
CA GLU A 184 -26.89 5.59 14.25
C GLU A 184 -25.41 5.30 14.55
N LYS A 185 -25.13 4.82 15.77
CA LYS A 185 -23.77 4.41 16.16
C LYS A 185 -23.49 2.99 15.69
N VAL A 186 -22.44 2.85 14.86
CA VAL A 186 -21.92 1.56 14.40
C VAL A 186 -20.71 1.18 15.25
N ASN A 187 -20.74 0.00 15.88
CA ASN A 187 -19.59 -0.52 16.62
C ASN A 187 -18.66 -1.26 15.66
N VAL A 188 -17.40 -0.85 15.62
CA VAL A 188 -16.38 -1.40 14.74
C VAL A 188 -15.18 -1.82 15.58
N THR A 189 -14.71 -3.04 15.37
CA THR A 189 -13.45 -3.55 15.93
C THR A 189 -12.63 -4.20 14.83
N VAL A 190 -11.35 -4.43 15.08
CA VAL A 190 -10.45 -5.11 14.16
C VAL A 190 -9.66 -6.19 14.86
N SER A 191 -9.41 -7.27 14.14
CA SER A 191 -8.44 -8.30 14.52
C SER A 191 -7.17 -8.13 13.69
N VAL A 192 -6.03 -8.39 14.32
CA VAL A 192 -4.72 -8.17 13.70
C VAL A 192 -3.84 -9.38 13.92
N GLY A 193 -3.19 -9.83 12.85
CA GLY A 193 -2.09 -10.79 12.89
C GLY A 193 -0.80 -10.15 12.44
N VAL A 194 0.29 -10.32 13.19
CA VAL A 194 1.59 -9.72 12.89
C VAL A 194 2.72 -10.73 12.95
N CYS A 195 3.63 -10.63 11.97
CA CYS A 195 4.85 -11.45 11.88
C CYS A 195 6.06 -10.58 11.54
N SER A 196 7.25 -10.95 12.03
CA SER A 196 8.52 -10.35 11.62
C SER A 196 9.32 -11.25 10.70
N ASN A 197 10.34 -10.68 10.03
CA ASN A 197 11.22 -11.39 9.12
C ASN A 197 12.27 -12.29 9.79
N ALA A 198 12.32 -12.32 11.14
CA ALA A 198 13.39 -12.97 11.90
C ALA A 198 13.52 -14.46 11.54
N ASP A 199 12.40 -15.20 11.52
CA ASP A 199 12.36 -16.62 11.29
C ASP A 199 11.60 -17.01 10.00
N CYS A 200 11.70 -16.15 8.95
CA CYS A 200 11.08 -16.38 7.66
C CYS A 200 12.12 -16.40 6.55
N GLU A 201 12.01 -17.36 5.64
CA GLU A 201 12.90 -17.49 4.49
C GLU A 201 12.40 -16.73 3.26
N SER A 202 11.09 -16.44 3.21
CA SER A 202 10.45 -15.70 2.12
C SER A 202 9.40 -14.71 2.62
N ALA A 203 9.10 -13.72 1.80
CA ALA A 203 8.00 -12.77 2.05
C ALA A 203 6.66 -13.51 2.17
N TRP A 204 6.44 -14.52 1.33
CA TRP A 204 5.22 -15.31 1.35
C TRP A 204 5.05 -16.09 2.67
N GLU A 205 6.10 -16.74 3.15
CA GLU A 205 6.09 -17.43 4.45
C GLU A 205 5.76 -16.46 5.60
N MET A 206 6.34 -15.26 5.56
CA MET A 206 6.07 -14.23 6.54
C MET A 206 4.59 -13.78 6.52
N PHE A 207 4.02 -13.67 5.32
CA PHE A 207 2.61 -13.35 5.14
C PHE A 207 1.70 -14.47 5.66
N GLU A 208 1.97 -15.73 5.30
CA GLU A 208 1.19 -16.89 5.78
C GLU A 208 1.21 -17.01 7.32
N LYS A 209 2.36 -16.74 7.94
CA LYS A 209 2.46 -16.72 9.41
C LYS A 209 1.60 -15.60 10.03
N ALA A 210 1.59 -14.41 9.42
CA ALA A 210 0.76 -13.31 9.88
C ALA A 210 -0.75 -13.61 9.70
N ASP A 211 -1.14 -14.21 8.58
CA ASP A 211 -2.52 -14.63 8.31
C ASP A 211 -3.01 -15.70 9.29
N LYS A 212 -2.15 -16.67 9.59
CA LYS A 212 -2.44 -17.71 10.58
C LYS A 212 -2.74 -17.13 11.96
N VAL A 213 -1.93 -16.19 12.45
CA VAL A 213 -2.19 -15.59 13.79
C VAL A 213 -3.35 -14.61 13.75
N LEU A 214 -3.67 -13.98 12.60
CA LEU A 214 -4.93 -13.27 12.42
C LEU A 214 -6.15 -14.20 12.57
N TYR A 215 -6.10 -15.36 11.95
CA TYR A 215 -7.16 -16.36 12.10
C TYR A 215 -7.31 -16.79 13.57
N GLU A 216 -6.20 -16.96 14.30
CA GLU A 216 -6.22 -17.25 15.73
C GLU A 216 -6.79 -16.08 16.55
N ALA A 217 -6.49 -14.83 16.18
CA ALA A 217 -7.08 -13.64 16.81
C ALA A 217 -8.62 -13.64 16.65
N LYS A 218 -9.11 -13.93 15.44
CA LYS A 218 -10.55 -14.04 15.16
C LYS A 218 -11.23 -15.16 15.99
N ASN A 219 -10.59 -16.30 16.11
CA ASN A 219 -11.13 -17.44 16.88
C ASN A 219 -11.04 -17.27 18.41
N SER A 220 -10.11 -16.44 18.89
CA SER A 220 -9.93 -16.19 20.31
C SER A 220 -10.83 -15.07 20.86
N GLY A 221 -11.84 -14.64 20.10
CA GLY A 221 -12.83 -13.61 20.52
C GLY A 221 -12.68 -12.28 19.83
N ARG A 222 -11.84 -12.18 18.77
CA ARG A 222 -11.65 -10.96 17.97
C ARG A 222 -11.10 -9.76 18.74
N ASN A 223 -11.13 -8.56 18.14
CA ASN A 223 -10.75 -7.29 18.74
C ASN A 223 -9.40 -7.36 19.48
N ARG A 224 -8.37 -7.86 18.80
CA ARG A 224 -7.03 -8.06 19.38
C ARG A 224 -5.93 -8.10 18.34
N VAL A 225 -4.73 -7.84 18.81
CA VAL A 225 -3.49 -8.11 18.09
C VAL A 225 -2.95 -9.47 18.55
N LYS A 226 -2.53 -10.30 17.62
CA LYS A 226 -1.75 -11.52 17.87
C LYS A 226 -0.47 -11.51 17.04
N SER A 227 0.63 -11.93 17.64
CA SER A 227 1.92 -12.08 17.00
C SER A 227 2.37 -13.52 16.94
N VAL A 228 3.24 -13.82 15.98
CA VAL A 228 3.87 -15.13 15.88
C VAL A 228 4.75 -15.37 17.10
N GLY A 229 4.51 -16.48 17.83
CA GLY A 229 5.26 -16.85 19.03
C GLY A 229 4.56 -16.49 20.37
N GLN A 230 3.36 -15.93 20.30
CA GLN A 230 2.48 -15.74 21.47
C GLN A 230 1.44 -16.84 21.61
#